data_b7bf098e4613760322a2d8178488b18c
#
_entry.id   b7bf098e4613760322a2d8178488b18c
#
_cell.length_a   1.000
_cell.length_b   1.000
_cell.length_c   1.000
_cell.angle_alpha   90.00
_cell.angle_beta   90.00
_cell.angle_gamma   90.00
#
_symmetry.space_group_name_H-M   'P 1'
#
loop_
_entity.id
_entity.type
_entity.pdbx_description
1 polymer ?
#
loop_
_entity_poly.entity_id
_entity_poly.type
_entity_poly.pdbx_seq_one_letter_code
_entity_poly.pdbx_strand_id
1 'polypeptide(L)'
;MDKVNIIAVGNGGHNIATNLISAEIFSEHTLIIVDTNKKDLKRNSKNADKSFLVETFNRNKKVESELTYLVDNIIDETGETVVVCATLGGNTASKYAPLITLEARVKGKFVCSLISMPFIYEGKKKFEIASASGMQIIASSNMTIVQDNNRLSDVEPELYFGELDKPIIDTLKSIMSSHSLKDVSDIKDRKQLEDLIPMKYRLSGMPLIKVM
;
A
#
# COMPACT_ATOMS: atom_id res chain seq x y z
N MET A 1 9.74 1.37 -19.46
CA MET A 1 9.44 1.05 -18.05
C MET A 1 8.58 -0.20 -18.02
N ASP A 2 8.84 -1.12 -17.10
CA ASP A 2 8.04 -2.33 -17.01
C ASP A 2 6.64 -1.97 -16.52
N LYS A 3 5.64 -2.67 -17.05
CA LYS A 3 4.24 -2.53 -16.64
C LYS A 3 4.11 -2.85 -15.15
N VAL A 4 3.52 -1.92 -14.38
CA VAL A 4 3.34 -2.04 -12.94
C VAL A 4 1.93 -2.52 -12.62
N ASN A 5 1.80 -3.44 -11.66
CA ASN A 5 0.52 -3.91 -11.19
C ASN A 5 0.22 -3.27 -9.84
N ILE A 6 -0.81 -2.43 -9.79
CA ILE A 6 -1.24 -1.73 -8.58
C ILE A 6 -2.36 -2.54 -7.96
N ILE A 7 -2.15 -3.04 -6.74
CA ILE A 7 -3.16 -3.75 -5.95
C ILE A 7 -3.67 -2.85 -4.84
N ALA A 8 -4.89 -2.39 -4.98
CA ALA A 8 -5.59 -1.56 -4.00
C ALA A 8 -6.36 -2.45 -3.01
N VAL A 9 -5.98 -2.44 -1.73
CA VAL A 9 -6.58 -3.30 -0.71
C VAL A 9 -7.47 -2.49 0.23
N GLY A 10 -8.77 -2.69 0.12
CA GLY A 10 -9.81 -1.95 0.83
C GLY A 10 -9.99 -0.52 0.31
N ASN A 11 -10.98 0.18 0.83
CA ASN A 11 -11.35 1.52 0.36
C ASN A 11 -10.21 2.56 0.48
N GLY A 12 -9.48 2.55 1.59
CA GLY A 12 -8.33 3.46 1.78
C GLY A 12 -7.18 3.15 0.80
N GLY A 13 -6.91 1.87 0.52
CA GLY A 13 -5.94 1.47 -0.49
C GLY A 13 -6.36 1.92 -1.90
N HIS A 14 -7.65 1.89 -2.20
CA HIS A 14 -8.19 2.42 -3.45
C HIS A 14 -7.95 3.94 -3.59
N ASN A 15 -8.08 4.71 -2.52
CA ASN A 15 -7.79 6.15 -2.55
C ASN A 15 -6.32 6.40 -2.90
N ILE A 16 -5.38 5.71 -2.22
CA ILE A 16 -3.94 5.82 -2.52
C ILE A 16 -3.68 5.46 -4.00
N ALA A 17 -4.24 4.35 -4.48
CA ALA A 17 -4.05 3.89 -5.86
C ALA A 17 -4.62 4.88 -6.90
N THR A 18 -5.79 5.46 -6.64
CA THR A 18 -6.41 6.47 -7.51
C THR A 18 -5.55 7.73 -7.59
N ASN A 19 -5.04 8.21 -6.46
CA ASN A 19 -4.14 9.35 -6.41
C ASN A 19 -2.80 9.06 -7.11
N LEU A 20 -2.28 7.83 -6.98
CA LEU A 20 -1.08 7.36 -7.66
C LEU A 20 -1.26 7.38 -9.19
N ILE A 21 -2.37 6.86 -9.68
CA ILE A 21 -2.70 6.83 -11.12
C ILE A 21 -2.91 8.26 -11.65
N SER A 22 -3.68 9.10 -10.93
CA SER A 22 -3.92 10.51 -11.30
C SER A 22 -2.64 11.34 -11.33
N ALA A 23 -1.62 10.91 -10.59
CA ALA A 23 -0.31 11.55 -10.56
C ALA A 23 0.59 11.13 -11.72
N GLU A 24 0.16 10.20 -12.59
CA GLU A 24 0.86 9.71 -13.79
C GLU A 24 2.31 9.24 -13.53
N ILE A 25 2.52 8.61 -12.34
CA ILE A 25 3.86 8.17 -11.94
C ILE A 25 4.33 6.98 -12.78
N PHE A 26 3.41 6.12 -13.16
CA PHE A 26 3.67 4.96 -14.02
C PHE A 26 2.99 5.14 -15.37
N SER A 27 3.76 5.04 -16.44
CA SER A 27 3.26 5.18 -17.84
C SER A 27 2.31 4.05 -18.22
N GLU A 28 2.54 2.85 -17.70
CA GLU A 28 1.71 1.67 -17.91
C GLU A 28 1.42 0.98 -16.58
N HIS A 29 0.15 0.71 -16.31
CA HIS A 29 -0.26 0.02 -15.10
C HIS A 29 -1.48 -0.87 -15.35
N THR A 30 -1.70 -1.80 -14.44
CA THR A 30 -2.95 -2.54 -14.28
C THR A 30 -3.45 -2.31 -12.87
N LEU A 31 -4.71 -1.89 -12.71
CA LEU A 31 -5.34 -1.69 -11.40
C LEU A 31 -6.17 -2.90 -11.00
N ILE A 32 -5.80 -3.49 -9.87
CA ILE A 32 -6.52 -4.62 -9.24
C ILE A 32 -7.08 -4.14 -7.90
N ILE A 33 -8.37 -4.32 -7.68
CA ILE A 33 -9.03 -3.94 -6.41
C ILE A 33 -9.43 -5.18 -5.63
N VAL A 34 -9.11 -5.16 -4.34
CA VAL A 34 -9.44 -6.23 -3.38
C VAL A 34 -10.23 -5.63 -2.23
N ASP A 35 -11.46 -6.08 -2.00
CA ASP A 35 -12.27 -5.59 -0.88
C ASP A 35 -13.16 -6.71 -0.30
N THR A 36 -13.48 -6.59 1.00
CA THR A 36 -14.45 -7.44 1.72
C THR A 36 -15.87 -6.91 1.63
N ASN A 37 -16.03 -5.64 1.26
CA ASN A 37 -17.32 -4.97 1.13
C ASN A 37 -17.77 -4.94 -0.33
N LYS A 38 -18.83 -5.69 -0.65
CA LYS A 38 -19.40 -5.75 -2.00
C LYS A 38 -19.84 -4.39 -2.56
N LYS A 39 -20.35 -3.49 -1.70
CA LYS A 39 -20.81 -2.16 -2.15
C LYS A 39 -19.61 -1.28 -2.52
N ASP A 40 -18.56 -1.28 -1.68
CA ASP A 40 -17.35 -0.52 -1.92
C ASP A 40 -16.60 -1.07 -3.14
N LEU A 41 -16.49 -2.39 -3.26
CA LEU A 41 -15.93 -3.04 -4.43
C LEU A 41 -16.65 -2.62 -5.72
N LYS A 42 -18.01 -2.70 -5.74
CA LYS A 42 -18.81 -2.31 -6.91
C LYS A 42 -18.64 -0.83 -7.26
N ARG A 43 -18.51 0.05 -6.26
CA ARG A 43 -18.29 1.50 -6.49
C ARG A 43 -16.93 1.76 -7.11
N ASN A 44 -15.91 1.13 -6.55
CA ASN A 44 -14.51 1.39 -6.85
C ASN A 44 -14.02 0.67 -8.12
N SER A 45 -14.66 -0.47 -8.50
CA SER A 45 -14.24 -1.28 -9.65
C SER A 45 -14.56 -0.70 -11.03
N LYS A 46 -15.22 0.46 -11.10
CA LYS A 46 -15.59 1.07 -12.39
C LYS A 46 -14.38 1.40 -13.29
N ASN A 47 -13.25 1.73 -12.67
CA ASN A 47 -12.01 2.10 -13.34
C ASN A 47 -10.89 1.06 -13.11
N ALA A 48 -11.23 -0.12 -12.58
CA ALA A 48 -10.27 -1.18 -12.34
C ALA A 48 -10.24 -2.18 -13.50
N ASP A 49 -9.07 -2.69 -13.81
CA ASP A 49 -8.91 -3.77 -14.77
C ASP A 49 -9.47 -5.10 -14.22
N LYS A 50 -9.26 -5.32 -12.90
CA LYS A 50 -9.75 -6.50 -12.18
C LYS A 50 -10.23 -6.15 -10.78
N SER A 51 -11.16 -6.94 -10.26
CA SER A 51 -11.65 -6.76 -8.89
C SER A 51 -11.97 -8.10 -8.23
N PHE A 52 -11.61 -8.23 -6.96
CA PHE A 52 -11.78 -9.43 -6.16
C PHE A 52 -12.55 -9.13 -4.88
N LEU A 53 -13.73 -9.77 -4.73
CA LEU A 53 -14.44 -9.78 -3.47
C LEU A 53 -13.86 -10.88 -2.59
N VAL A 54 -13.30 -10.48 -1.44
CA VAL A 54 -12.70 -11.39 -0.47
C VAL A 54 -13.61 -11.50 0.76
N GLU A 55 -13.76 -12.68 1.33
CA GLU A 55 -14.68 -12.88 2.43
C GLU A 55 -14.12 -12.37 3.78
N THR A 56 -15.01 -11.85 4.63
CA THR A 56 -14.67 -11.58 6.03
C THR A 56 -14.58 -12.89 6.79
N PHE A 57 -13.40 -13.20 7.30
CA PHE A 57 -13.11 -14.44 7.99
C PHE A 57 -14.02 -14.78 9.18
N ASN A 58 -14.55 -16.01 9.16
CA ASN A 58 -14.85 -16.79 10.35
C ASN A 58 -13.73 -17.87 10.53
N ARG A 59 -13.23 -18.04 11.76
CA ARG A 59 -12.03 -18.80 12.13
C ARG A 59 -12.04 -20.33 11.87
N ASN A 60 -12.58 -20.82 10.77
CA ASN A 60 -12.62 -22.25 10.45
C ASN A 60 -11.52 -22.61 9.45
N LYS A 61 -10.82 -23.73 9.68
CA LYS A 61 -9.71 -24.26 8.85
C LYS A 61 -10.00 -24.37 7.34
N LYS A 62 -11.28 -24.51 6.95
CA LYS A 62 -11.69 -24.55 5.54
C LYS A 62 -11.46 -23.23 4.82
N VAL A 63 -11.48 -22.12 5.55
CA VAL A 63 -11.31 -20.76 5.03
C VAL A 63 -9.85 -20.44 4.71
N GLU A 64 -8.90 -21.09 5.36
CA GLU A 64 -7.47 -20.80 5.15
C GLU A 64 -6.98 -21.29 3.77
N SER A 65 -7.47 -22.44 3.31
CA SER A 65 -7.16 -22.96 1.96
C SER A 65 -7.84 -22.15 0.85
N GLU A 66 -9.08 -21.69 1.08
CA GLU A 66 -9.80 -20.83 0.14
C GLU A 66 -9.16 -19.44 0.02
N LEU A 67 -8.61 -18.93 1.14
CA LEU A 67 -7.89 -17.68 1.19
C LEU A 67 -6.58 -17.74 0.40
N THR A 68 -5.79 -18.77 0.63
CA THR A 68 -4.53 -18.99 -0.10
C THR A 68 -4.80 -19.05 -1.60
N TYR A 69 -5.78 -19.84 -2.01
CA TYR A 69 -6.18 -19.96 -3.42
C TYR A 69 -6.62 -18.60 -4.02
N LEU A 70 -7.35 -17.79 -3.25
CA LEU A 70 -7.79 -16.48 -3.72
C LEU A 70 -6.62 -15.50 -3.87
N VAL A 71 -5.70 -15.49 -2.90
CA VAL A 71 -4.49 -14.64 -2.97
C VAL A 71 -3.59 -15.10 -4.11
N ASP A 72 -3.44 -16.40 -4.32
CA ASP A 72 -2.75 -17.00 -5.47
C ASP A 72 -3.29 -16.45 -6.78
N ASN A 73 -4.63 -16.50 -6.97
CA ASN A 73 -5.27 -16.00 -8.18
C ASN A 73 -5.03 -14.49 -8.39
N ILE A 74 -5.08 -13.69 -7.30
CA ILE A 74 -4.79 -12.25 -7.39
C ILE A 74 -3.36 -12.03 -7.89
N ILE A 75 -2.40 -12.78 -7.35
CA ILE A 75 -0.98 -12.62 -7.68
C ILE A 75 -0.64 -13.21 -9.04
N ASP A 76 -1.27 -14.31 -9.46
CA ASP A 76 -1.07 -14.90 -10.79
C ASP A 76 -1.50 -13.96 -11.92
N GLU A 77 -2.43 -13.04 -11.63
CA GLU A 77 -2.87 -12.01 -12.55
C GLU A 77 -1.91 -10.81 -12.65
N THR A 78 -0.80 -10.80 -11.88
CA THR A 78 0.17 -9.70 -11.86
C THR A 78 1.45 -10.03 -12.63
N GLY A 79 2.11 -9.01 -13.17
CA GLY A 79 3.45 -9.09 -13.74
C GLY A 79 4.55 -9.12 -12.65
N GLU A 80 5.78 -8.77 -13.04
CA GLU A 80 6.95 -8.86 -12.15
C GLU A 80 6.98 -7.82 -11.04
N THR A 81 6.43 -6.62 -11.28
CA THR A 81 6.43 -5.52 -10.32
C THR A 81 5.03 -5.27 -9.79
N VAL A 82 4.88 -5.35 -8.48
CA VAL A 82 3.61 -5.19 -7.76
C VAL A 82 3.72 -4.01 -6.80
N VAL A 83 2.78 -3.06 -6.88
CA VAL A 83 2.62 -1.95 -5.93
C VAL A 83 1.37 -2.20 -5.10
N VAL A 84 1.52 -2.45 -3.81
CA VAL A 84 0.39 -2.70 -2.89
C VAL A 84 0.04 -1.43 -2.15
N CYS A 85 -1.20 -0.95 -2.31
CA CYS A 85 -1.72 0.25 -1.66
C CYS A 85 -2.69 -0.16 -0.54
N ALA A 86 -2.45 0.30 0.70
CA ALA A 86 -3.26 -0.07 1.85
C ALA A 86 -3.32 1.01 2.94
N THR A 87 -4.51 1.32 3.45
CA THR A 87 -4.68 2.06 4.71
C THR A 87 -4.98 1.08 5.82
N LEU A 88 -4.07 0.99 6.79
CA LEU A 88 -4.09 -0.03 7.82
C LEU A 88 -5.03 0.31 8.98
N GLY A 89 -5.33 -0.71 9.81
CA GLY A 89 -6.27 -0.60 10.94
C GLY A 89 -7.70 -1.03 10.60
N GLY A 90 -8.05 -1.14 9.33
CA GLY A 90 -9.33 -1.66 8.85
C GLY A 90 -9.32 -3.19 8.65
N ASN A 91 -10.52 -3.77 8.51
CA ASN A 91 -10.69 -5.23 8.40
C ASN A 91 -10.12 -5.81 7.10
N THR A 92 -10.26 -5.11 5.98
CA THR A 92 -9.79 -5.59 4.68
C THR A 92 -8.27 -5.46 4.57
N ALA A 93 -7.77 -4.24 4.67
CA ALA A 93 -6.35 -3.93 4.41
C ALA A 93 -5.42 -4.65 5.38
N SER A 94 -5.70 -4.59 6.70
CA SER A 94 -4.82 -5.20 7.70
C SER A 94 -4.77 -6.73 7.66
N LYS A 95 -5.73 -7.38 7.01
CA LYS A 95 -5.73 -8.85 6.83
C LYS A 95 -5.11 -9.26 5.51
N TYR A 96 -5.51 -8.61 4.41
CA TYR A 96 -5.19 -9.07 3.07
C TYR A 96 -3.91 -8.48 2.52
N ALA A 97 -3.55 -7.23 2.86
CA ALA A 97 -2.32 -6.64 2.35
C ALA A 97 -1.06 -7.43 2.78
N PRO A 98 -0.90 -7.88 4.05
CA PRO A 98 0.22 -8.73 4.44
C PRO A 98 0.30 -10.05 3.66
N LEU A 99 -0.85 -10.69 3.42
CA LEU A 99 -0.91 -11.97 2.68
C LEU A 99 -0.54 -11.77 1.20
N ILE A 100 -1.07 -10.72 0.58
CA ILE A 100 -0.78 -10.36 -0.81
C ILE A 100 0.71 -10.03 -0.99
N THR A 101 1.30 -9.25 -0.08
CA THR A 101 2.73 -8.91 -0.14
C THR A 101 3.61 -10.14 0.04
N LEU A 102 3.27 -11.00 1.00
CA LEU A 102 4.01 -12.23 1.25
C LEU A 102 3.96 -13.17 0.05
N GLU A 103 2.78 -13.42 -0.49
CA GLU A 103 2.60 -14.32 -1.64
C GLU A 103 3.31 -13.78 -2.89
N ALA A 104 3.21 -12.48 -3.16
CA ALA A 104 3.93 -11.86 -4.26
C ALA A 104 5.45 -12.05 -4.11
N ARG A 105 5.99 -11.92 -2.89
CA ARG A 105 7.42 -12.17 -2.62
C ARG A 105 7.79 -13.64 -2.78
N VAL A 106 6.96 -14.56 -2.30
CA VAL A 106 7.17 -16.03 -2.45
C VAL A 106 7.22 -16.40 -3.94
N LYS A 107 6.39 -15.77 -4.77
CA LYS A 107 6.40 -15.96 -6.24
C LYS A 107 7.50 -15.16 -6.96
N GLY A 108 8.46 -14.60 -6.23
CA GLY A 108 9.62 -13.91 -6.79
C GLY A 108 9.36 -12.55 -7.40
N LYS A 109 8.18 -11.97 -7.16
CA LYS A 109 7.85 -10.64 -7.68
C LYS A 109 8.54 -9.54 -6.88
N PHE A 110 8.82 -8.41 -7.53
CA PHE A 110 9.27 -7.20 -6.84
C PHE A 110 8.06 -6.50 -6.21
N VAL A 111 8.07 -6.31 -4.88
CA VAL A 111 6.96 -5.73 -4.12
C VAL A 111 7.36 -4.38 -3.53
N CYS A 112 6.63 -3.33 -3.95
CA CYS A 112 6.64 -2.02 -3.34
C CYS A 112 5.31 -1.81 -2.62
N SER A 113 5.33 -1.50 -1.32
CA SER A 113 4.12 -1.24 -0.55
C SER A 113 3.99 0.22 -0.16
N LEU A 114 2.82 0.79 -0.39
CA LEU A 114 2.43 2.15 -0.01
C LEU A 114 1.37 2.02 1.09
N ILE A 115 1.76 2.29 2.34
CA ILE A 115 0.87 2.07 3.48
C ILE A 115 0.66 3.34 4.30
N SER A 116 -0.57 3.54 4.77
CA SER A 116 -0.96 4.61 5.67
C SER A 116 -1.39 4.03 7.02
N MET A 117 -0.85 4.61 8.10
CA MET A 117 -1.19 4.26 9.48
C MET A 117 -2.36 5.13 9.96
N PRO A 118 -3.27 4.58 10.79
CA PRO A 118 -4.41 5.34 11.32
C PRO A 118 -3.96 6.43 12.29
N PHE A 119 -4.83 7.40 12.53
CA PHE A 119 -4.65 8.34 13.62
C PHE A 119 -4.81 7.66 14.99
N ILE A 120 -4.06 8.14 16.00
CA ILE A 120 -4.15 7.60 17.37
C ILE A 120 -5.56 7.78 17.94
N TYR A 121 -6.25 8.88 17.62
CA TYR A 121 -7.62 9.12 18.09
C TYR A 121 -8.67 8.17 17.49
N GLU A 122 -8.33 7.41 16.43
CA GLU A 122 -9.22 6.36 15.89
C GLU A 122 -9.32 5.13 16.81
N GLY A 123 -8.51 5.09 17.86
CA GLY A 123 -8.54 4.11 18.94
C GLY A 123 -7.35 3.16 18.96
N LYS A 124 -6.94 2.82 20.18
CA LYS A 124 -5.77 1.97 20.46
C LYS A 124 -5.79 0.64 19.71
N LYS A 125 -6.93 -0.05 19.70
CA LYS A 125 -7.07 -1.35 19.04
C LYS A 125 -6.81 -1.26 17.52
N LYS A 126 -7.29 -0.19 16.88
CA LYS A 126 -7.08 0.03 15.45
C LYS A 126 -5.61 0.27 15.15
N PHE A 127 -4.92 1.05 16.00
CA PHE A 127 -3.51 1.32 15.88
C PHE A 127 -2.65 0.05 16.10
N GLU A 128 -2.99 -0.79 17.09
CA GLU A 128 -2.30 -2.07 17.34
C GLU A 128 -2.42 -3.02 16.15
N ILE A 129 -3.62 -3.15 15.57
CA ILE A 129 -3.85 -3.95 14.37
C ILE A 129 -3.03 -3.41 13.19
N ALA A 130 -3.03 -2.09 12.99
CA ALA A 130 -2.25 -1.46 11.93
C ALA A 130 -0.75 -1.67 12.11
N SER A 131 -0.23 -1.55 13.34
CA SER A 131 1.18 -1.76 13.65
C SER A 131 1.61 -3.20 13.36
N ALA A 132 0.82 -4.19 13.78
CA ALA A 132 1.11 -5.59 13.54
C ALA A 132 1.11 -5.92 12.03
N SER A 133 0.08 -5.48 11.30
CA SER A 133 0.00 -5.70 9.85
C SER A 133 1.06 -4.92 9.07
N GLY A 134 1.39 -3.70 9.49
CA GLY A 134 2.46 -2.90 8.91
C GLY A 134 3.83 -3.56 9.01
N MET A 135 4.17 -4.14 10.17
CA MET A 135 5.41 -4.90 10.34
C MET A 135 5.48 -6.12 9.40
N GLN A 136 4.38 -6.84 9.21
CA GLN A 136 4.32 -7.97 8.28
C GLN A 136 4.52 -7.53 6.84
N ILE A 137 3.89 -6.42 6.42
CA ILE A 137 4.05 -5.85 5.08
C ILE A 137 5.49 -5.41 4.85
N ILE A 138 6.11 -4.69 5.80
CA ILE A 138 7.50 -4.27 5.71
C ILE A 138 8.42 -5.48 5.55
N ALA A 139 8.22 -6.54 6.34
CA ALA A 139 9.02 -7.75 6.27
C ALA A 139 8.85 -8.57 4.97
N SER A 140 7.75 -8.38 4.25
CA SER A 140 7.47 -9.10 2.99
C SER A 140 7.58 -8.23 1.73
N SER A 141 7.94 -6.96 1.84
CA SER A 141 8.13 -6.06 0.69
C SER A 141 9.60 -5.79 0.43
N ASN A 142 10.00 -5.58 -0.83
CA ASN A 142 11.33 -5.08 -1.16
C ASN A 142 11.51 -3.65 -0.71
N MET A 143 10.47 -2.84 -0.86
CA MET A 143 10.44 -1.45 -0.43
C MET A 143 9.06 -1.12 0.14
N THR A 144 9.02 -0.33 1.20
CA THR A 144 7.76 0.18 1.78
C THR A 144 7.87 1.68 2.03
N ILE A 145 6.89 2.43 1.59
CA ILE A 145 6.69 3.84 1.99
C ILE A 145 5.58 3.85 3.03
N VAL A 146 5.91 4.29 4.25
CA VAL A 146 5.00 4.31 5.40
C VAL A 146 4.60 5.74 5.71
N GLN A 147 3.32 6.03 5.61
CA GLN A 147 2.71 7.28 6.05
C GLN A 147 2.13 7.10 7.45
N ASP A 148 2.59 7.88 8.42
CA ASP A 148 1.97 7.96 9.75
C ASP A 148 1.07 9.22 9.82
N ASN A 149 -0.24 9.04 9.81
CA ASN A 149 -1.18 10.15 9.81
C ASN A 149 -1.07 11.05 11.05
N ASN A 150 -0.55 10.53 12.16
CA ASN A 150 -0.37 11.34 13.39
C ASN A 150 0.67 12.44 13.24
N ARG A 151 1.59 12.28 12.30
CA ARG A 151 2.62 13.29 12.01
C ARG A 151 2.17 14.38 11.03
N LEU A 152 0.93 14.29 10.55
CA LEU A 152 0.26 15.35 9.77
C LEU A 152 -0.45 16.38 10.67
N SER A 153 -0.21 16.36 11.99
CA SER A 153 -0.90 17.19 12.99
C SER A 153 -0.82 18.70 12.75
N ASP A 154 0.11 19.15 11.93
CA ASP A 154 0.31 20.56 11.61
C ASP A 154 -0.49 21.04 10.37
N VAL A 155 -1.26 20.14 9.76
CA VAL A 155 -2.14 20.43 8.62
C VAL A 155 -3.55 20.65 9.14
N GLU A 156 -4.22 21.71 8.68
CA GLU A 156 -5.59 22.04 9.09
C GLU A 156 -6.56 20.88 8.79
N PRO A 157 -7.50 20.57 9.70
CA PRO A 157 -8.38 19.40 9.58
C PRO A 157 -9.17 19.30 8.27
N GLU A 158 -9.49 20.43 7.65
CA GLU A 158 -10.22 20.48 6.38
C GLU A 158 -9.36 20.02 5.18
N LEU A 159 -8.05 20.13 5.28
CA LEU A 159 -7.10 19.63 4.28
C LEU A 159 -6.82 18.12 4.42
N TYR A 160 -7.08 17.54 5.59
CA TYR A 160 -6.78 16.14 5.90
C TYR A 160 -7.41 15.14 4.93
N PHE A 161 -8.67 15.32 4.58
CA PHE A 161 -9.39 14.30 3.78
C PHE A 161 -9.04 14.29 2.30
N GLY A 162 -8.47 15.38 1.78
CA GLY A 162 -8.08 15.49 0.37
C GLY A 162 -6.59 15.25 0.10
N GLU A 163 -5.74 15.38 1.12
CA GLU A 163 -4.28 15.39 0.95
C GLU A 163 -3.51 14.35 1.77
N LEU A 164 -4.21 13.44 2.49
CA LEU A 164 -3.58 12.43 3.34
C LEU A 164 -2.55 11.57 2.60
N ASP A 165 -2.79 11.26 1.34
CA ASP A 165 -1.91 10.41 0.54
C ASP A 165 -0.82 11.18 -0.20
N LYS A 166 -0.87 12.51 -0.20
CA LYS A 166 0.08 13.37 -0.92
C LYS A 166 1.54 13.16 -0.55
N PRO A 167 1.92 12.98 0.74
CA PRO A 167 3.32 12.70 1.08
C PRO A 167 3.84 11.40 0.48
N ILE A 168 3.02 10.34 0.42
CA ILE A 168 3.36 9.08 -0.24
C ILE A 168 3.58 9.32 -1.74
N ILE A 169 2.64 9.99 -2.38
CA ILE A 169 2.65 10.25 -3.83
C ILE A 169 3.85 11.13 -4.21
N ASP A 170 4.08 12.23 -3.50
CA ASP A 170 5.20 13.14 -3.75
C ASP A 170 6.56 12.45 -3.53
N THR A 171 6.66 11.57 -2.52
CA THR A 171 7.87 10.80 -2.27
C THR A 171 8.12 9.79 -3.39
N LEU A 172 7.08 9.09 -3.84
CA LEU A 172 7.23 8.16 -4.95
C LEU A 172 7.59 8.88 -6.25
N LYS A 173 7.03 10.07 -6.52
CA LYS A 173 7.45 10.93 -7.64
C LYS A 173 8.91 11.32 -7.55
N SER A 174 9.37 11.73 -6.37
CA SER A 174 10.78 12.07 -6.13
C SER A 174 11.69 10.87 -6.44
N ILE A 175 11.34 9.69 -5.98
CA ILE A 175 12.07 8.45 -6.30
C ILE A 175 12.10 8.21 -7.80
N MET A 176 10.94 8.16 -8.45
CA MET A 176 10.82 7.81 -9.86
C MET A 176 11.41 8.85 -10.83
N SER A 177 11.68 10.07 -10.35
CA SER A 177 12.37 11.10 -11.15
C SER A 177 13.86 10.83 -11.34
N SER A 178 14.49 10.03 -10.48
CA SER A 178 15.95 9.81 -10.45
C SER A 178 16.36 8.35 -10.32
N HIS A 179 15.47 7.47 -9.89
CA HIS A 179 15.73 6.05 -9.60
C HIS A 179 14.58 5.19 -10.06
N SER A 180 14.83 3.89 -10.32
CA SER A 180 13.76 2.89 -10.36
C SER A 180 13.42 2.41 -8.94
N LEU A 181 12.26 1.78 -8.78
CA LEU A 181 11.90 1.16 -7.49
C LEU A 181 12.93 0.11 -7.05
N LYS A 182 13.50 -0.64 -8.01
CA LYS A 182 14.52 -1.66 -7.76
C LYS A 182 15.83 -1.02 -7.25
N ASP A 183 16.26 0.09 -7.86
CA ASP A 183 17.49 0.78 -7.44
C ASP A 183 17.39 1.26 -5.98
N VAL A 184 16.24 1.79 -5.57
CA VAL A 184 16.01 2.24 -4.20
C VAL A 184 16.03 1.07 -3.21
N SER A 185 15.55 -0.11 -3.59
CA SER A 185 15.59 -1.28 -2.72
C SER A 185 17.01 -1.75 -2.38
N ASP A 186 18.00 -1.36 -3.18
CA ASP A 186 19.40 -1.70 -2.97
C ASP A 186 20.16 -0.68 -2.10
N ILE A 187 19.53 0.46 -1.80
CA ILE A 187 20.13 1.49 -0.93
C ILE A 187 20.16 1.00 0.51
N LYS A 188 21.36 0.85 1.09
CA LYS A 188 21.55 0.44 2.49
C LYS A 188 21.77 1.63 3.43
N ASP A 189 22.16 2.78 2.90
CA ASP A 189 22.36 3.99 3.68
C ASP A 189 21.05 4.71 3.96
N ARG A 190 20.72 4.81 5.25
CA ARG A 190 19.50 5.47 5.72
C ARG A 190 19.41 6.94 5.29
N LYS A 191 20.53 7.66 5.29
CA LYS A 191 20.57 9.07 4.89
C LYS A 191 20.21 9.24 3.41
N GLN A 192 20.73 8.36 2.55
CA GLN A 192 20.36 8.34 1.13
C GLN A 192 18.87 8.11 0.93
N LEU A 193 18.25 7.20 1.71
CA LEU A 193 16.80 6.99 1.67
C LEU A 193 16.02 8.23 2.15
N GLU A 194 16.49 8.89 3.20
CA GLU A 194 15.88 10.13 3.70
C GLU A 194 15.99 11.26 2.68
N ASP A 195 17.07 11.30 1.89
CA ASP A 195 17.28 12.30 0.83
C ASP A 195 16.33 12.13 -0.37
N LEU A 196 15.71 10.97 -0.55
CA LEU A 196 14.66 10.75 -1.55
C LEU A 196 13.30 11.35 -1.13
N ILE A 197 13.11 11.62 0.17
CA ILE A 197 11.89 12.23 0.68
C ILE A 197 11.93 13.74 0.41
N PRO A 198 10.89 14.35 -0.20
CA PRO A 198 10.84 15.78 -0.43
C PRO A 198 11.08 16.60 0.85
N MET A 199 11.90 17.65 0.77
CA MET A 199 12.37 18.43 1.93
C MET A 199 11.23 18.91 2.83
N LYS A 200 10.08 19.31 2.24
CA LYS A 200 8.89 19.76 2.98
C LYS A 200 8.34 18.71 3.97
N TYR A 201 8.62 17.41 3.75
CA TYR A 201 8.16 16.33 4.61
C TYR A 201 9.25 15.83 5.58
N ARG A 202 10.53 16.09 5.33
CA ARG A 202 11.64 15.60 6.17
C ARG A 202 11.55 16.13 7.61
N LEU A 203 11.13 17.38 7.79
CA LEU A 203 10.98 17.99 9.12
C LEU A 203 9.89 17.33 9.97
N SER A 204 8.81 16.86 9.35
CA SER A 204 7.77 16.08 10.03
C SER A 204 8.16 14.61 10.23
N GLY A 205 9.29 14.17 9.66
CA GLY A 205 9.73 12.77 9.69
C GLY A 205 8.81 11.84 8.91
N MET A 206 8.18 12.33 7.82
CA MET A 206 7.19 11.60 7.03
C MET A 206 7.34 11.82 5.53
N PRO A 207 6.96 10.83 4.70
CA PRO A 207 6.80 9.42 5.04
C PRO A 207 8.15 8.75 5.34
N LEU A 208 8.14 7.51 5.84
CA LEU A 208 9.35 6.70 6.03
C LEU A 208 9.53 5.74 4.84
N ILE A 209 10.75 5.66 4.31
CA ILE A 209 11.14 4.63 3.33
C ILE A 209 11.83 3.50 4.10
N LYS A 210 11.35 2.27 3.92
CA LYS A 210 11.94 1.03 4.43
C LYS A 210 12.31 0.13 3.27
N VAL A 211 13.51 -0.40 3.26
CA VAL A 211 14.01 -1.41 2.32
C VAL A 211 14.47 -2.64 3.09
N MET A 212 14.36 -3.83 2.47
CA MET A 212 14.75 -5.11 3.03
C MET A 212 16.08 -5.60 2.44
#